data_d58a86a522787deeb42df9b5ec35a44c
#
_entry.id   d58a86a522787deeb42df9b5ec35a44c
#
_cell.length_a   1.000
_cell.length_b   1.000
_cell.length_c   1.000
_cell.angle_alpha   90.00
_cell.angle_beta   90.00
_cell.angle_gamma   90.00
#
_symmetry.space_group_name_H-M   'P 1'
#
loop_
_entity.id
_entity.type
_entity.pdbx_description
1 polymer ?
#
loop_
_entity_poly.entity_id
_entity_poly.type
_entity_poly.pdbx_seq_one_letter_code
_entity_poly.pdbx_strand_id
1 'polypeptide(L)'
;FDRIGMPFGINAEIDKKLHEIENPNVNAGWVAVSPDGVNIVWSVADGIRLPVELVLVSNDGGHSFQKAGVFDLAGQPVETGYLKVFSDRSRKDLFYGFGGASEIYVSRDGGRNFYQKQPKEAFPVCDFGYIDTANKTEVRGEGGKTGIFYLALGDAGLYKLCYDTKTEEIHVKRLTDTGDACYRMGLGVIGEDRDYLTEEKAIYFCGRLEGEYGFYRTFDEGKSYERLNQDNQMYGEINSIDGDKRKFGRFFLATGSRGVLYGEMKRQSRKI
;
A
#
# COMPACT_ATOMS: atom_id res chain seq x y z
N PHE A 1 11.46 -25.94 -5.40
CA PHE A 1 11.67 -24.49 -5.26
C PHE A 1 13.16 -24.28 -5.21
N ASP A 2 13.75 -23.87 -6.32
CA ASP A 2 15.11 -23.39 -6.30
C ASP A 2 15.12 -22.13 -5.45
N ARG A 3 16.00 -22.08 -4.43
CA ARG A 3 16.28 -20.83 -3.74
C ARG A 3 16.68 -19.85 -4.82
N ILE A 4 15.90 -18.81 -5.02
CA ILE A 4 16.37 -17.63 -5.73
C ILE A 4 17.52 -17.15 -4.88
N GLY A 5 18.74 -17.44 -5.32
CA GLY A 5 19.95 -16.97 -4.65
C GLY A 5 19.89 -15.46 -4.57
N MET A 6 20.54 -14.87 -3.59
CA MET A 6 20.75 -13.42 -3.57
C MET A 6 21.17 -12.99 -4.97
N PRO A 7 20.55 -11.95 -5.55
CA PRO A 7 20.84 -11.56 -6.91
C PRO A 7 22.34 -11.31 -7.07
N PHE A 8 22.97 -12.03 -7.99
CA PHE A 8 24.35 -11.83 -8.34
C PHE A 8 24.56 -10.40 -8.82
N GLY A 9 25.51 -9.68 -8.25
CA GLY A 9 25.82 -8.30 -8.65
C GLY A 9 25.41 -7.22 -7.63
N ILE A 10 24.97 -7.61 -6.45
CA ILE A 10 24.95 -6.68 -5.32
C ILE A 10 26.40 -6.25 -5.07
N ASN A 11 26.64 -4.94 -5.05
CA ASN A 11 27.94 -4.36 -4.71
C ASN A 11 28.49 -5.07 -3.45
N ALA A 12 29.77 -5.41 -3.45
CA ALA A 12 30.44 -6.16 -2.39
C ALA A 12 30.26 -5.54 -0.98
N GLU A 13 29.99 -4.24 -0.88
CA GLU A 13 29.70 -3.55 0.37
C GLU A 13 28.30 -3.88 0.88
N ILE A 14 27.31 -4.01 0.00
CA ILE A 14 25.94 -4.43 0.33
C ILE A 14 25.95 -5.90 0.71
N ASP A 15 26.64 -6.73 -0.04
CA ASP A 15 26.78 -8.16 0.23
C ASP A 15 27.46 -8.40 1.58
N LYS A 16 28.51 -7.64 1.89
CA LYS A 16 29.16 -7.68 3.21
C LYS A 16 28.21 -7.30 4.35
N LYS A 17 27.46 -6.22 4.21
CA LYS A 17 26.46 -5.79 5.20
C LYS A 17 25.36 -6.84 5.41
N LEU A 18 24.92 -7.49 4.34
CA LEU A 18 23.90 -8.54 4.40
C LEU A 18 24.45 -9.84 5.03
N HIS A 19 25.75 -10.14 4.85
CA HIS A 19 26.40 -11.29 5.50
C HIS A 19 26.84 -11.07 6.95
N GLU A 20 27.02 -9.83 7.38
CA GLU A 20 27.31 -9.46 8.76
C GLU A 20 26.07 -9.56 9.67
N ILE A 21 24.89 -9.79 9.10
CA ILE A 21 23.66 -10.05 9.84
C ILE A 21 23.70 -11.48 10.36
N GLU A 22 24.01 -11.67 11.62
CA GLU A 22 24.09 -12.99 12.30
C GLU A 22 22.76 -13.77 12.30
N ASN A 23 21.66 -13.17 11.86
CA ASN A 23 20.36 -13.82 11.81
C ASN A 23 19.68 -13.54 10.47
N PRO A 24 19.72 -14.52 9.53
CA PRO A 24 19.16 -14.35 8.19
C PRO A 24 17.62 -14.32 8.14
N ASN A 25 16.94 -14.04 9.22
CA ASN A 25 15.51 -13.76 9.23
C ASN A 25 15.21 -12.37 8.64
N VAL A 26 15.90 -12.00 7.56
CA VAL A 26 15.52 -10.89 6.68
C VAL A 26 14.22 -11.33 5.95
N ASN A 27 13.14 -11.40 6.70
CA ASN A 27 11.85 -11.88 6.21
C ASN A 27 10.90 -10.73 5.90
N ALA A 28 11.37 -9.51 6.01
CA ALA A 28 10.53 -8.35 5.84
C ALA A 28 11.08 -7.44 4.75
N GLY A 29 10.18 -6.88 3.99
CA GLY A 29 10.48 -5.95 2.93
C GLY A 29 9.29 -5.80 1.99
N TRP A 30 9.41 -4.82 1.10
CA TRP A 30 8.41 -4.59 0.07
C TRP A 30 9.06 -4.68 -1.29
N VAL A 31 8.39 -5.39 -2.17
CA VAL A 31 8.79 -5.50 -3.57
C VAL A 31 7.70 -4.88 -4.44
N ALA A 32 8.12 -4.02 -5.35
CA ALA A 32 7.26 -3.47 -6.39
C ALA A 32 7.84 -3.81 -7.76
N VAL A 33 6.98 -4.23 -8.68
CA VAL A 33 7.38 -4.62 -10.04
C VAL A 33 6.59 -3.77 -11.03
N SER A 34 7.29 -3.19 -12.01
CA SER A 34 6.65 -2.42 -13.08
C SER A 34 5.68 -3.25 -13.92
N PRO A 35 4.70 -2.65 -14.62
CA PRO A 35 3.73 -3.39 -15.43
C PRO A 35 4.35 -4.29 -16.51
N ASP A 36 5.52 -3.95 -17.02
CA ASP A 36 6.26 -4.74 -18.01
C ASP A 36 7.20 -5.80 -17.40
N GLY A 37 7.31 -5.85 -16.06
CA GLY A 37 8.15 -6.81 -15.35
C GLY A 37 9.66 -6.48 -15.34
N VAL A 38 10.08 -5.38 -15.96
CA VAL A 38 11.51 -5.06 -16.16
C VAL A 38 12.10 -4.34 -14.96
N ASN A 39 11.39 -3.34 -14.42
CA ASN A 39 11.87 -2.59 -13.27
C ASN A 39 11.33 -3.23 -11.98
N ILE A 40 12.23 -3.54 -11.08
CA ILE A 40 11.91 -4.15 -9.77
C ILE A 40 12.55 -3.27 -8.70
N VAL A 41 11.74 -2.80 -7.76
CA VAL A 41 12.23 -2.09 -6.57
C VAL A 41 12.02 -2.99 -5.37
N TRP A 42 13.08 -3.18 -4.61
CA TRP A 42 13.06 -3.95 -3.38
C TRP A 42 13.53 -3.10 -2.21
N SER A 43 12.61 -2.72 -1.35
CA SER A 43 12.93 -2.09 -0.07
C SER A 43 13.15 -3.18 0.96
N VAL A 44 14.39 -3.31 1.39
CA VAL A 44 14.80 -4.33 2.38
C VAL A 44 14.52 -3.76 3.77
N ALA A 45 13.75 -4.48 4.55
CA ALA A 45 13.56 -4.17 5.96
C ALA A 45 14.16 -5.27 6.80
N ASP A 46 14.95 -4.89 7.79
CA ASP A 46 15.34 -5.81 8.85
C ASP A 46 14.27 -5.83 9.94
N GLY A 47 13.75 -7.01 10.19
CA GLY A 47 12.62 -7.20 11.11
C GLY A 47 12.92 -6.94 12.57
N ILE A 48 14.16 -6.68 13.03
CA ILE A 48 14.39 -6.61 14.49
C ILE A 48 15.55 -5.72 14.97
N ARG A 49 16.65 -5.44 14.25
CA ARG A 49 17.80 -4.81 14.95
C ARG A 49 18.86 -4.07 14.14
N LEU A 50 18.82 -4.02 12.83
CA LEU A 50 19.83 -3.29 12.07
C LEU A 50 19.19 -2.26 11.16
N PRO A 51 19.71 -1.03 11.12
CA PRO A 51 19.34 -0.06 10.12
C PRO A 51 19.99 -0.44 8.76
N VAL A 52 19.54 -1.57 8.16
CA VAL A 52 19.86 -1.85 6.77
C VAL A 52 18.82 -1.13 5.94
N GLU A 53 19.02 0.13 5.82
CA GLU A 53 18.18 1.07 5.08
C GLU A 53 18.58 0.98 3.61
N LEU A 54 18.10 -0.04 2.91
CA LEU A 54 18.44 -0.25 1.51
C LEU A 54 17.18 -0.31 0.66
N VAL A 55 17.08 0.64 -0.25
CA VAL A 55 16.21 0.49 -1.40
C VAL A 55 17.08 0.04 -2.57
N LEU A 56 16.79 -1.14 -3.07
CA LEU A 56 17.47 -1.74 -4.20
C LEU A 56 16.59 -1.65 -5.45
N VAL A 57 17.22 -1.47 -6.60
CA VAL A 57 16.54 -1.41 -7.89
C VAL A 57 17.23 -2.31 -8.91
N SER A 58 16.42 -3.05 -9.64
CA SER A 58 16.78 -3.73 -10.88
C SER A 58 16.05 -3.07 -12.05
N ASN A 59 16.76 -2.88 -13.15
CA ASN A 59 16.16 -2.39 -14.40
C ASN A 59 16.39 -3.38 -15.56
N ASP A 60 16.64 -4.64 -15.24
CA ASP A 60 16.96 -5.73 -16.16
C ASP A 60 16.19 -7.02 -15.84
N GLY A 61 15.01 -6.90 -15.23
CA GLY A 61 14.16 -8.05 -14.89
C GLY A 61 14.66 -8.88 -13.70
N GLY A 62 15.48 -8.29 -12.84
CA GLY A 62 15.99 -8.96 -11.63
C GLY A 62 17.33 -9.65 -11.82
N HIS A 63 18.00 -9.48 -12.97
CA HIS A 63 19.31 -10.06 -13.21
C HIS A 63 20.42 -9.38 -12.40
N SER A 64 20.31 -8.06 -12.19
CA SER A 64 21.20 -7.31 -11.33
C SER A 64 20.44 -6.30 -10.47
N PHE A 65 21.02 -5.93 -9.32
CA PHE A 65 20.48 -4.93 -8.42
C PHE A 65 21.55 -3.92 -8.04
N GLN A 66 21.11 -2.67 -7.86
CA GLN A 66 21.95 -1.59 -7.37
C GLN A 66 21.19 -0.78 -6.31
N LYS A 67 21.90 -0.03 -5.47
CA LYS A 67 21.27 0.88 -4.50
C LYS A 67 20.56 2.01 -5.24
N ALA A 68 19.31 2.25 -4.91
CA ALA A 68 18.57 3.42 -5.36
C ALA A 68 19.01 4.67 -4.60
N GLY A 69 18.97 5.82 -5.25
CA GLY A 69 19.11 7.12 -4.59
C GLY A 69 17.82 7.50 -3.89
N VAL A 70 17.91 8.03 -2.67
CA VAL A 70 16.77 8.60 -1.97
C VAL A 70 17.12 10.01 -1.52
N PHE A 71 16.22 10.96 -1.80
CA PHE A 71 16.48 12.38 -1.63
C PHE A 71 15.36 13.05 -0.84
N ASP A 72 15.72 13.93 0.09
CA ASP A 72 14.77 14.72 0.87
C ASP A 72 14.13 15.85 0.04
N LEU A 73 13.30 16.67 0.69
CA LEU A 73 12.64 17.84 0.07
C LEU A 73 13.63 18.90 -0.43
N ALA A 74 14.84 18.95 0.11
CA ALA A 74 15.92 19.85 -0.31
C ALA A 74 16.77 19.24 -1.44
N GLY A 75 16.48 18.00 -1.85
CA GLY A 75 17.25 17.26 -2.84
C GLY A 75 18.57 16.70 -2.31
N GLN A 76 18.73 16.64 -0.98
CA GLN A 76 19.92 16.04 -0.38
C GLN A 76 19.75 14.54 -0.26
N PRO A 77 20.80 13.74 -0.52
CA PRO A 77 20.76 12.31 -0.29
C PRO A 77 20.45 12.01 1.19
N VAL A 78 19.52 11.12 1.41
CA VAL A 78 19.19 10.64 2.75
C VAL A 78 19.30 9.13 2.82
N GLU A 79 19.78 8.63 3.94
CA GLU A 79 19.59 7.25 4.31
C GLU A 79 18.21 7.15 4.92
N THR A 80 17.25 6.70 4.13
CA THR A 80 15.92 6.46 4.66
C THR A 80 15.91 5.10 5.30
N GLY A 81 15.08 5.01 6.31
CA GLY A 81 14.58 3.72 6.73
C GLY A 81 13.80 3.03 5.61
N TYR A 82 13.11 2.08 6.01
CA TYR A 82 12.24 1.25 5.20
C TYR A 82 11.15 2.05 4.45
N LEU A 83 11.03 1.81 3.16
CA LEU A 83 9.96 2.34 2.31
C LEU A 83 8.95 1.24 1.95
N LYS A 84 7.67 1.49 2.14
CA LYS A 84 6.61 0.72 1.46
C LYS A 84 6.57 1.15 0.01
N VAL A 85 7.10 0.33 -0.88
CA VAL A 85 7.21 0.66 -2.30
C VAL A 85 6.05 0.08 -3.11
N PHE A 86 5.57 0.88 -4.07
CA PHE A 86 4.51 0.50 -5.01
C PHE A 86 4.88 0.94 -6.42
N SER A 87 4.57 0.11 -7.41
CA SER A 87 4.66 0.48 -8.81
C SER A 87 3.34 1.11 -9.28
N ASP A 88 3.43 2.09 -10.16
CA ASP A 88 2.27 2.53 -10.91
C ASP A 88 1.80 1.43 -11.87
N ARG A 89 0.51 1.16 -11.90
CA ARG A 89 -0.05 0.07 -12.71
C ARG A 89 -0.14 0.39 -14.20
N SER A 90 -0.03 1.66 -14.56
CA SER A 90 -0.14 2.14 -15.94
C SER A 90 1.17 2.66 -16.52
N ARG A 91 2.20 2.88 -15.67
CA ARG A 91 3.49 3.45 -16.07
C ARG A 91 4.66 2.67 -15.50
N LYS A 92 5.50 2.15 -16.39
CA LYS A 92 6.65 1.30 -16.04
C LYS A 92 7.79 2.05 -15.36
N ASP A 93 7.90 3.36 -15.54
CA ASP A 93 8.94 4.23 -15.00
C ASP A 93 8.58 4.84 -13.65
N LEU A 94 7.33 4.69 -13.20
CA LEU A 94 6.79 5.40 -12.05
C LEU A 94 6.62 4.47 -10.84
N PHE A 95 7.28 4.85 -9.74
CA PHE A 95 7.19 4.17 -8.45
C PHE A 95 6.93 5.17 -7.33
N TYR A 96 6.32 4.67 -6.26
CA TYR A 96 6.01 5.42 -5.05
C TYR A 96 6.62 4.73 -3.86
N GLY A 97 7.10 5.51 -2.89
CA GLY A 97 7.60 5.04 -1.61
C GLY A 97 6.91 5.79 -0.47
N PHE A 98 6.52 5.06 0.56
CA PHE A 98 5.93 5.63 1.77
C PHE A 98 6.82 5.26 2.95
N GLY A 99 7.43 6.27 3.56
CA GLY A 99 8.38 6.15 4.66
C GLY A 99 7.77 6.48 6.03
N GLY A 100 8.60 6.53 7.04
CA GLY A 100 8.21 6.99 8.38
C GLY A 100 7.78 8.47 8.38
N ALA A 101 7.11 8.89 9.45
CA ALA A 101 6.70 10.27 9.66
C ALA A 101 5.91 10.91 8.49
N SER A 102 5.12 10.11 7.78
CA SER A 102 4.28 10.55 6.63
C SER A 102 5.09 10.97 5.39
N GLU A 103 6.28 10.50 5.25
CA GLU A 103 7.11 10.77 4.08
C GLU A 103 6.58 10.07 2.84
N ILE A 104 6.46 10.81 1.75
CA ILE A 104 6.02 10.31 0.46
C ILE A 104 7.11 10.59 -0.56
N TYR A 105 7.54 9.56 -1.26
CA TYR A 105 8.59 9.62 -2.26
C TYR A 105 8.05 9.19 -3.62
N VAL A 106 8.56 9.79 -4.68
CA VAL A 106 8.21 9.44 -6.06
C VAL A 106 9.49 9.23 -6.87
N SER A 107 9.53 8.13 -7.59
CA SER A 107 10.53 7.85 -8.62
C SER A 107 9.89 7.88 -10.00
N ARG A 108 10.54 8.52 -10.97
CA ARG A 108 10.08 8.61 -12.37
C ARG A 108 11.08 8.01 -13.37
N ASP A 109 12.04 7.27 -12.86
CA ASP A 109 13.16 6.72 -13.62
C ASP A 109 13.33 5.20 -13.44
N GLY A 110 12.23 4.52 -13.18
CA GLY A 110 12.22 3.08 -12.98
C GLY A 110 12.74 2.62 -11.62
N GLY A 111 12.62 3.47 -10.61
CA GLY A 111 13.04 3.15 -9.24
C GLY A 111 14.49 3.51 -8.91
N ARG A 112 15.24 4.15 -9.84
CA ARG A 112 16.65 4.50 -9.61
C ARG A 112 16.83 5.59 -8.57
N ASN A 113 15.93 6.60 -8.59
CA ASN A 113 15.96 7.71 -7.65
C ASN A 113 14.56 8.00 -7.13
N PHE A 114 14.45 8.17 -5.83
CA PHE A 114 13.23 8.55 -5.12
C PHE A 114 13.40 9.94 -4.54
N TYR A 115 12.49 10.84 -4.87
CA TYR A 115 12.48 12.21 -4.36
C TYR A 115 11.29 12.42 -3.45
N GLN A 116 11.53 12.93 -2.25
CA GLN A 116 10.48 13.27 -1.30
C GLN A 116 9.58 14.35 -1.88
N LYS A 117 8.29 14.18 -1.69
CA LYS A 117 7.25 15.13 -2.11
C LYS A 117 6.38 15.53 -0.92
N GLN A 118 6.06 16.81 -0.85
CA GLN A 118 5.16 17.34 0.17
C GLN A 118 3.74 17.40 -0.39
N PRO A 119 2.73 16.83 0.29
CA PRO A 119 1.33 17.07 -0.07
C PRO A 119 0.95 18.55 -0.01
N LYS A 120 0.06 18.98 -0.89
CA LYS A 120 -0.45 20.37 -0.91
C LYS A 120 -1.38 20.66 0.26
N GLU A 121 -2.16 19.69 0.67
CA GLU A 121 -3.08 19.79 1.80
C GLU A 121 -2.42 19.24 3.07
N ALA A 122 -2.97 19.61 4.22
CA ALA A 122 -2.52 19.07 5.50
C ALA A 122 -2.69 17.54 5.53
N PHE A 123 -1.62 16.86 5.89
CA PHE A 123 -1.58 15.41 5.94
C PHE A 123 -1.16 14.96 7.36
N PRO A 124 -1.83 13.95 7.94
CA PRO A 124 -1.52 13.53 9.30
C PRO A 124 -0.14 12.90 9.39
N VAL A 125 0.53 13.12 10.50
CA VAL A 125 1.77 12.40 10.81
C VAL A 125 1.39 10.96 11.17
N CYS A 126 1.88 10.01 10.38
CA CYS A 126 1.69 8.58 10.60
C CYS A 126 2.95 7.84 10.12
N ASP A 127 3.24 6.72 10.72
CA ASP A 127 4.36 5.88 10.30
C ASP A 127 3.90 4.90 9.22
N PHE A 128 4.39 5.06 8.01
CA PHE A 128 4.18 4.12 6.92
C PHE A 128 5.19 2.96 6.93
N GLY A 129 6.32 3.15 7.59
CA GLY A 129 7.48 2.28 7.47
C GLY A 129 7.43 1.06 8.37
N TYR A 130 6.76 1.14 9.50
CA TYR A 130 6.84 0.09 10.50
C TYR A 130 6.00 -1.14 10.15
N ILE A 131 6.59 -2.32 10.20
CA ILE A 131 5.92 -3.60 9.90
C ILE A 131 5.28 -4.22 11.14
N ASP A 132 5.41 -3.62 12.30
CA ASP A 132 4.82 -4.14 13.51
C ASP A 132 3.31 -4.38 13.32
N THR A 133 2.84 -5.49 13.84
CA THR A 133 1.42 -5.87 13.84
C THR A 133 0.51 -4.83 14.51
N ALA A 134 1.07 -3.96 15.33
CA ALA A 134 0.39 -2.82 15.93
C ALA A 134 0.18 -1.65 14.96
N ASN A 135 0.98 -1.53 13.91
CA ASN A 135 0.85 -0.46 12.94
C ASN A 135 -0.17 -0.83 11.86
N LYS A 136 -1.30 -0.16 11.88
CA LYS A 136 -2.49 -0.48 11.10
C LYS A 136 -2.61 0.39 9.84
N THR A 137 -1.50 0.89 9.32
CA THR A 137 -1.53 1.67 8.09
C THR A 137 -1.45 0.77 6.86
N GLU A 138 -2.29 1.03 5.89
CA GLU A 138 -2.27 0.36 4.60
C GLU A 138 -2.34 1.36 3.45
N VAL A 139 -1.67 1.02 2.35
CA VAL A 139 -1.69 1.78 1.10
C VAL A 139 -2.14 0.86 -0.03
N ARG A 140 -3.11 1.30 -0.82
CA ARG A 140 -3.62 0.58 -1.99
C ARG A 140 -3.66 1.51 -3.19
N GLY A 141 -2.92 1.17 -4.24
CA GLY A 141 -3.00 1.84 -5.53
C GLY A 141 -4.30 1.50 -6.26
N GLU A 142 -4.88 2.46 -6.96
CA GLU A 142 -6.01 2.22 -7.85
C GLU A 142 -5.53 1.56 -9.15
N GLY A 143 -5.97 0.34 -9.40
CA GLY A 143 -5.61 -0.38 -10.62
C GLY A 143 -6.04 0.37 -11.88
N GLY A 144 -5.13 0.48 -12.85
CA GLY A 144 -5.40 1.11 -14.15
C GLY A 144 -5.33 2.63 -14.21
N LYS A 145 -5.20 3.32 -13.06
CA LYS A 145 -5.05 4.78 -13.02
C LYS A 145 -3.71 5.18 -12.43
N THR A 146 -3.07 6.17 -13.04
CA THR A 146 -1.78 6.71 -12.61
C THR A 146 -1.95 7.57 -11.36
N GLY A 147 -1.08 7.35 -10.37
CA GLY A 147 -0.90 8.23 -9.22
C GLY A 147 -2.06 8.28 -8.23
N ILE A 148 -3.02 7.36 -8.28
CA ILE A 148 -4.13 7.33 -7.33
C ILE A 148 -3.95 6.21 -6.31
N PHE A 149 -3.98 6.60 -5.03
CA PHE A 149 -3.86 5.70 -3.89
C PHE A 149 -4.94 5.98 -2.85
N TYR A 150 -5.31 4.94 -2.13
CA TYR A 150 -6.09 5.04 -0.91
C TYR A 150 -5.23 4.61 0.26
N LEU A 151 -5.37 5.31 1.38
CA LEU A 151 -4.50 5.20 2.54
C LEU A 151 -5.37 4.95 3.78
N ALA A 152 -5.23 3.80 4.39
CA ALA A 152 -5.79 3.50 5.70
C ALA A 152 -4.74 3.87 6.75
N LEU A 153 -4.98 4.94 7.51
CA LEU A 153 -4.02 5.56 8.41
C LEU A 153 -4.37 5.34 9.89
N GLY A 154 -4.97 4.20 10.22
CA GLY A 154 -5.35 3.87 11.59
C GLY A 154 -6.35 4.88 12.15
N ASP A 155 -6.05 5.45 13.31
CA ASP A 155 -6.92 6.46 13.96
C ASP A 155 -6.95 7.81 13.23
N ALA A 156 -6.10 8.03 12.25
CA ALA A 156 -6.18 9.19 11.36
C ALA A 156 -7.27 9.04 10.28
N GLY A 157 -7.78 7.84 10.05
CA GLY A 157 -8.89 7.57 9.12
C GLY A 157 -8.47 7.12 7.73
N LEU A 158 -9.38 7.33 6.76
CA LEU A 158 -9.21 6.94 5.36
C LEU A 158 -8.94 8.17 4.50
N TYR A 159 -7.93 8.08 3.64
CA TYR A 159 -7.51 9.15 2.75
C TYR A 159 -7.40 8.67 1.30
N LYS A 160 -7.60 9.60 0.37
CA LYS A 160 -7.23 9.48 -1.04
C LYS A 160 -6.03 10.36 -1.30
N LEU A 161 -5.02 9.82 -1.98
CA LEU A 161 -3.86 10.52 -2.47
C LEU A 161 -3.89 10.52 -4.00
N CYS A 162 -3.62 11.66 -4.61
CA CYS A 162 -3.47 11.82 -6.06
C CYS A 162 -2.13 12.49 -6.37
N TYR A 163 -1.30 11.81 -7.14
CA TYR A 163 -0.08 12.38 -7.70
C TYR A 163 -0.34 12.83 -9.14
N ASP A 164 -0.23 14.13 -9.40
CA ASP A 164 -0.30 14.66 -10.75
C ASP A 164 1.06 14.52 -11.44
N THR A 165 1.14 13.70 -12.47
CA THR A 165 2.38 13.42 -13.20
C THR A 165 2.87 14.59 -14.06
N LYS A 166 2.05 15.62 -14.30
CA LYS A 166 2.40 16.81 -15.08
C LYS A 166 2.96 17.91 -14.21
N THR A 167 2.29 18.20 -13.10
CA THR A 167 2.71 19.24 -12.14
C THR A 167 3.66 18.70 -11.07
N GLU A 168 3.74 17.37 -10.93
CA GLU A 168 4.48 16.66 -9.88
C GLU A 168 3.99 16.96 -8.45
N GLU A 169 2.76 17.41 -8.35
CA GLU A 169 2.11 17.74 -7.08
C GLU A 169 1.37 16.54 -6.51
N ILE A 170 1.36 16.45 -5.18
CA ILE A 170 0.58 15.48 -4.43
C ILE A 170 -0.58 16.21 -3.78
N HIS A 171 -1.79 15.71 -4.05
CA HIS A 171 -3.02 16.14 -3.41
C HIS A 171 -3.55 15.03 -2.53
N VAL A 172 -4.01 15.38 -1.33
CA VAL A 172 -4.63 14.44 -0.40
C VAL A 172 -6.01 14.92 0.01
N LYS A 173 -6.93 13.98 0.12
CA LYS A 173 -8.30 14.23 0.57
C LYS A 173 -8.65 13.21 1.65
N ARG A 174 -9.08 13.69 2.82
CA ARG A 174 -9.68 12.82 3.82
C ARG A 174 -11.07 12.38 3.36
N LEU A 175 -11.36 11.10 3.49
CA LEU A 175 -12.63 10.50 3.10
C LEU A 175 -13.55 10.26 4.32
N THR A 176 -13.01 9.95 5.48
CA THR A 176 -13.76 9.78 6.74
C THR A 176 -13.80 11.05 7.57
N ASP A 177 -14.70 11.14 8.52
CA ASP A 177 -14.80 12.28 9.43
C ASP A 177 -13.71 12.27 10.53
N THR A 178 -13.53 13.41 11.21
CA THR A 178 -12.58 13.50 12.31
C THR A 178 -13.06 12.63 13.47
N GLY A 179 -12.15 11.79 14.00
CA GLY A 179 -12.47 10.82 15.04
C GLY A 179 -12.75 9.42 14.52
N ASP A 180 -12.98 9.26 13.20
CA ASP A 180 -13.09 7.95 12.58
C ASP A 180 -11.73 7.31 12.34
N ALA A 181 -11.72 5.98 12.29
CA ALA A 181 -10.51 5.17 12.10
C ALA A 181 -10.66 4.21 10.93
N CYS A 182 -9.55 3.97 10.22
CA CYS A 182 -9.46 2.98 9.15
C CYS A 182 -8.18 2.15 9.33
N TYR A 183 -8.31 0.88 9.67
CA TYR A 183 -7.17 0.02 10.04
C TYR A 183 -6.70 -0.89 8.91
N ARG A 184 -7.62 -1.43 8.13
CA ARG A 184 -7.34 -2.29 6.97
C ARG A 184 -8.28 -1.91 5.85
N MET A 185 -7.83 -2.00 4.63
CA MET A 185 -8.66 -1.67 3.48
C MET A 185 -8.33 -2.52 2.27
N GLY A 186 -9.26 -2.57 1.35
CA GLY A 186 -9.10 -3.16 0.05
C GLY A 186 -10.03 -2.54 -0.96
N LEU A 187 -9.75 -2.76 -2.23
CA LEU A 187 -10.51 -2.20 -3.33
C LEU A 187 -11.26 -3.31 -4.06
N GLY A 188 -12.45 -3.02 -4.54
CA GLY A 188 -13.27 -3.94 -5.32
C GLY A 188 -13.89 -3.28 -6.54
N VAL A 189 -14.55 -4.07 -7.38
CA VAL A 189 -15.31 -3.54 -8.51
C VAL A 189 -16.54 -2.76 -8.01
N ILE A 190 -16.84 -1.64 -8.67
CA ILE A 190 -17.86 -0.69 -8.21
C ILE A 190 -19.30 -1.05 -8.63
N GLY A 191 -19.47 -1.93 -9.58
CA GLY A 191 -20.79 -2.31 -10.08
C GLY A 191 -20.80 -3.63 -10.83
N GLU A 192 -21.99 -4.17 -11.13
CA GLU A 192 -22.14 -5.29 -12.03
C GLU A 192 -21.69 -4.88 -13.43
N ASP A 193 -21.01 -5.79 -14.16
CA ASP A 193 -20.51 -5.58 -15.51
C ASP A 193 -19.55 -4.36 -15.70
N ARG A 194 -18.90 -3.95 -14.59
CA ARG A 194 -17.88 -2.89 -14.59
C ARG A 194 -16.48 -3.45 -14.67
N ASP A 195 -15.63 -2.76 -15.43
CA ASP A 195 -14.21 -3.11 -15.49
C ASP A 195 -13.44 -2.54 -14.29
N TYR A 196 -12.87 -3.43 -13.51
CA TYR A 196 -12.04 -3.04 -12.36
C TYR A 196 -10.86 -2.14 -12.75
N LEU A 197 -10.30 -2.25 -13.95
CA LEU A 197 -9.13 -1.48 -14.35
C LEU A 197 -9.47 -0.03 -14.77
N THR A 198 -10.68 0.21 -15.26
CA THR A 198 -11.06 1.49 -15.87
C THR A 198 -12.03 2.32 -15.03
N GLU A 199 -12.81 1.66 -14.17
CA GLU A 199 -13.84 2.32 -13.37
C GLU A 199 -13.32 2.74 -11.98
N GLU A 200 -14.06 3.61 -11.32
CA GLU A 200 -13.86 3.93 -9.91
C GLU A 200 -13.96 2.65 -9.05
N LYS A 201 -13.40 2.69 -7.85
CA LYS A 201 -13.35 1.52 -6.99
C LYS A 201 -14.37 1.58 -5.86
N ALA A 202 -14.94 0.43 -5.55
CA ALA A 202 -15.52 0.19 -4.24
C ALA A 202 -14.39 0.09 -3.22
N ILE A 203 -14.51 0.80 -2.11
CA ILE A 203 -13.55 0.73 -1.00
C ILE A 203 -14.20 -0.06 0.12
N TYR A 204 -13.54 -1.14 0.54
CA TYR A 204 -13.91 -1.95 1.70
C TYR A 204 -12.88 -1.72 2.80
N PHE A 205 -13.31 -1.54 4.03
CA PHE A 205 -12.36 -1.36 5.13
C PHE A 205 -12.89 -1.86 6.47
N CYS A 206 -11.98 -2.15 7.38
CA CYS A 206 -12.33 -2.32 8.79
C CYS A 206 -11.81 -1.13 9.58
N GLY A 207 -12.66 -0.62 10.46
CA GLY A 207 -12.36 0.61 11.19
C GLY A 207 -13.45 0.98 12.15
N ARG A 208 -13.50 2.27 12.49
CA ARG A 208 -14.50 2.85 13.36
C ARG A 208 -15.11 4.08 12.69
N LEU A 209 -16.40 4.07 12.50
CA LEU A 209 -17.16 5.24 12.06
C LEU A 209 -18.15 5.64 13.14
N GLU A 210 -18.20 6.93 13.48
CA GLU A 210 -19.08 7.45 14.54
C GLU A 210 -18.96 6.70 15.88
N GLY A 211 -17.76 6.21 16.19
CA GLY A 211 -17.47 5.42 17.39
C GLY A 211 -17.76 3.93 17.28
N GLU A 212 -18.44 3.45 16.23
CA GLU A 212 -18.74 2.04 16.02
C GLU A 212 -17.65 1.33 15.22
N TYR A 213 -17.08 0.26 15.81
CA TYR A 213 -16.17 -0.62 15.08
C TYR A 213 -16.95 -1.57 14.18
N GLY A 214 -16.49 -1.72 12.94
CA GLY A 214 -17.13 -2.61 11.98
C GLY A 214 -16.34 -2.79 10.69
N PHE A 215 -16.98 -3.49 9.76
CA PHE A 215 -16.56 -3.61 8.37
C PHE A 215 -17.48 -2.72 7.54
N TYR A 216 -16.87 -1.86 6.74
CA TYR A 216 -17.58 -0.84 6.00
C TYR A 216 -17.23 -0.91 4.52
N ARG A 217 -18.12 -0.37 3.70
CA ARG A 217 -17.82 -0.07 2.30
C ARG A 217 -18.36 1.28 1.89
N THR A 218 -17.75 1.85 0.87
CA THR A 218 -18.23 3.02 0.15
C THR A 218 -18.10 2.79 -1.34
N PHE A 219 -19.06 3.28 -2.11
CA PHE A 219 -19.06 3.27 -3.58
C PHE A 219 -18.90 4.66 -4.19
N ASP A 220 -18.83 5.70 -3.36
CA ASP A 220 -18.88 7.11 -3.75
C ASP A 220 -17.75 7.94 -3.11
N GLU A 221 -16.60 7.28 -2.86
CA GLU A 221 -15.41 7.90 -2.26
C GLU A 221 -15.70 8.57 -0.91
N GLY A 222 -16.46 7.89 -0.05
CA GLY A 222 -16.69 8.34 1.32
C GLY A 222 -17.81 9.37 1.50
N LYS A 223 -18.65 9.60 0.49
CA LYS A 223 -19.86 10.41 0.68
C LYS A 223 -20.93 9.68 1.47
N SER A 224 -20.95 8.34 1.35
CA SER A 224 -21.78 7.45 2.13
C SER A 224 -21.05 6.16 2.47
N TYR A 225 -21.43 5.56 3.59
CA TYR A 225 -20.88 4.30 4.08
C TYR A 225 -21.98 3.31 4.41
N GLU A 226 -21.71 2.04 4.14
CA GLU A 226 -22.58 0.95 4.55
C GLU A 226 -21.81 -0.01 5.46
N ARG A 227 -22.35 -0.27 6.65
CA ARG A 227 -21.82 -1.31 7.55
C ARG A 227 -22.19 -2.69 7.04
N LEU A 228 -21.22 -3.58 6.97
CA LEU A 228 -21.38 -4.91 6.35
C LEU A 228 -21.62 -6.02 7.36
N ASN A 229 -21.28 -5.81 8.63
CA ASN A 229 -21.40 -6.80 9.70
C ASN A 229 -22.42 -6.39 10.76
N GLN A 230 -22.96 -7.38 11.43
CA GLN A 230 -23.73 -7.22 12.67
C GLN A 230 -22.80 -7.28 13.89
N ASP A 231 -23.29 -6.89 15.06
CA ASP A 231 -22.49 -6.81 16.29
C ASP A 231 -21.94 -8.17 16.75
N ASN A 232 -22.63 -9.28 16.41
CA ASN A 232 -22.16 -10.63 16.66
C ASN A 232 -21.18 -11.17 15.61
N GLN A 233 -20.81 -10.38 14.60
CA GLN A 233 -19.92 -10.73 13.48
C GLN A 233 -18.60 -9.97 13.52
N MET A 234 -17.95 -9.89 14.67
CA MET A 234 -16.69 -9.14 14.82
C MET A 234 -15.44 -9.93 14.44
N TYR A 235 -15.48 -11.25 14.51
CA TYR A 235 -14.44 -12.22 14.09
C TYR A 235 -13.04 -12.03 14.71
N GLY A 236 -12.88 -11.16 15.71
CA GLY A 236 -11.61 -10.86 16.37
C GLY A 236 -10.70 -9.95 15.51
N GLU A 237 -9.41 -10.25 15.50
CA GLU A 237 -8.43 -9.48 14.72
C GLU A 237 -8.64 -9.70 13.22
N ILE A 238 -8.59 -8.63 12.46
CA ILE A 238 -8.66 -8.63 11.01
C ILE A 238 -7.28 -8.30 10.45
N ASN A 239 -6.67 -9.26 9.77
CA ASN A 239 -5.37 -9.12 9.14
C ASN A 239 -5.46 -8.41 7.79
N SER A 240 -6.54 -8.65 7.03
CA SER A 240 -6.77 -8.00 5.73
C SER A 240 -8.25 -8.01 5.37
N ILE A 241 -8.66 -7.02 4.61
CA ILE A 241 -9.95 -6.96 3.92
C ILE A 241 -9.70 -6.58 2.47
N ASP A 242 -10.40 -7.21 1.52
CA ASP A 242 -10.31 -6.84 0.11
C ASP A 242 -11.63 -7.08 -0.60
N GLY A 243 -11.93 -6.24 -1.60
CA GLY A 243 -13.09 -6.41 -2.47
C GLY A 243 -12.78 -7.31 -3.66
N ASP A 244 -13.77 -8.03 -4.14
CA ASP A 244 -13.63 -8.83 -5.36
C ASP A 244 -13.47 -7.90 -6.59
N LYS A 245 -12.48 -8.22 -7.44
CA LYS A 245 -12.16 -7.46 -8.66
C LYS A 245 -13.07 -7.80 -9.85
N ARG A 246 -13.91 -8.82 -9.70
CA ARG A 246 -14.79 -9.35 -10.76
C ARG A 246 -16.25 -9.41 -10.36
N LYS A 247 -16.54 -9.54 -9.06
CA LYS A 247 -17.93 -9.66 -8.58
C LYS A 247 -18.28 -8.48 -7.68
N PHE A 248 -19.20 -7.67 -8.14
CA PHE A 248 -19.72 -6.53 -7.39
C PHE A 248 -20.34 -6.97 -6.05
N GLY A 249 -20.04 -6.23 -5.01
CA GLY A 249 -20.60 -6.44 -3.68
C GLY A 249 -20.02 -7.63 -2.90
N ARG A 250 -19.06 -8.38 -3.48
CA ARG A 250 -18.33 -9.43 -2.76
C ARG A 250 -17.06 -8.85 -2.15
N PHE A 251 -16.78 -9.29 -0.93
CA PHE A 251 -15.53 -8.94 -0.23
C PHE A 251 -15.01 -10.14 0.56
N PHE A 252 -13.72 -10.09 0.90
CA PHE A 252 -13.01 -11.12 1.64
C PHE A 252 -12.40 -10.53 2.90
N LEU A 253 -12.42 -11.32 3.99
CA LEU A 253 -11.80 -10.99 5.28
C LEU A 253 -10.81 -12.09 5.64
N ALA A 254 -9.56 -11.73 5.85
CA ALA A 254 -8.59 -12.61 6.50
C ALA A 254 -8.56 -12.30 7.99
N THR A 255 -8.94 -13.27 8.80
CA THR A 255 -8.99 -13.14 10.26
C THR A 255 -7.75 -13.74 10.90
N GLY A 256 -7.41 -13.33 12.12
CA GLY A 256 -6.24 -13.83 12.84
C GLY A 256 -6.31 -15.31 13.22
N SER A 257 -7.53 -15.90 13.32
CA SER A 257 -7.67 -17.27 13.81
C SER A 257 -8.78 -18.10 13.15
N ARG A 258 -9.58 -17.53 12.24
CA ARG A 258 -10.74 -18.20 11.62
C ARG A 258 -10.60 -18.40 10.11
N GLY A 259 -9.38 -18.20 9.58
CA GLY A 259 -9.13 -18.32 8.15
C GLY A 259 -9.70 -17.14 7.35
N VAL A 260 -10.08 -17.40 6.10
CA VAL A 260 -10.64 -16.39 5.19
C VAL A 260 -12.15 -16.58 5.10
N LEU A 261 -12.86 -15.50 5.36
CA LEU A 261 -14.31 -15.39 5.22
C LEU A 261 -14.64 -14.55 4.00
N TYR A 262 -15.83 -14.70 3.46
CA TYR A 262 -16.34 -13.79 2.44
C TYR A 262 -17.79 -13.38 2.74
N GLY A 263 -18.13 -12.18 2.29
CA GLY A 263 -19.50 -11.65 2.30
C GLY A 263 -19.94 -11.25 0.89
N GLU A 264 -21.23 -11.32 0.64
CA GLU A 264 -21.84 -10.90 -0.61
C GLU A 264 -23.09 -10.05 -0.36
N MET A 265 -23.34 -9.09 -1.25
CA MET A 265 -24.63 -8.41 -1.27
C MET A 265 -25.74 -9.41 -1.54
N LYS A 266 -26.78 -9.41 -0.71
CA LYS A 266 -28.02 -10.11 -1.05
C LYS A 266 -28.63 -9.44 -2.28
N ARG A 267 -28.81 -10.16 -3.36
CA ARG A 267 -29.63 -9.69 -4.48
C ARG A 267 -31.01 -9.35 -3.92
N GLN A 268 -31.43 -8.10 -4.02
CA GLN A 268 -32.83 -7.79 -3.83
C GLN A 268 -33.60 -8.55 -4.91
N SER A 269 -34.39 -9.54 -4.51
CA SER A 269 -35.33 -10.15 -5.41
C SER A 269 -36.25 -9.04 -5.94
N ARG A 270 -36.14 -8.72 -7.22
CA ARG A 270 -37.17 -7.89 -7.87
C ARG A 270 -38.50 -8.64 -7.61
N LYS A 271 -39.35 -8.09 -6.77
CA LYS A 271 -40.75 -8.46 -6.77
C LYS A 271 -41.28 -8.06 -8.15
N ILE A 272 -41.58 -9.08 -8.95
CA ILE A 272 -42.30 -8.95 -10.22
C ILE A 272 -43.72 -8.52 -9.91
#